data_6041abe229678e85300ce233f99bd32b
#
_entry.id   6041abe229678e85300ce233f99bd32b
#
_cell.length_a   1.000
_cell.length_b   1.000
_cell.length_c   1.000
_cell.angle_alpha   90.00
_cell.angle_beta   90.00
_cell.angle_gamma   90.00
#
_symmetry.space_group_name_H-M   'P 1'
#
loop_
_entity.id
_entity.type
_entity.pdbx_description
1 polymer ?
#
loop_
_entity_poly.entity_id
_entity_poly.type
_entity_poly.pdbx_seq_one_letter_code
_entity_poly.pdbx_strand_id
1 'polypeptide(L)'
;MKKTVLLSSILLTSIFAFDLKSIATEVGKNIPSTTNQSQNKSNLDNSTISSGLKEALKSGVTFATTQLGKKDGYLNNKDVRIPLPDNLANAETLIRKAGGDKMADDLIKSMNSAASQAAPKTADIFMD
;
A
#
# COMPACT_ATOMS: atom_id res chain seq x y z
N MET A 1 -21.71 -18.95 46.68
CA MET A 1 -21.36 -19.54 45.41
C MET A 1 -20.69 -18.46 44.54
N LYS A 2 -19.39 -18.50 44.45
CA LYS A 2 -18.58 -17.46 43.79
C LYS A 2 -18.26 -17.91 42.36
N LYS A 3 -18.80 -17.24 41.35
CA LYS A 3 -18.46 -17.49 39.96
C LYS A 3 -17.40 -16.48 39.52
N THR A 4 -16.18 -16.95 39.42
CA THR A 4 -15.03 -16.23 38.89
C THR A 4 -15.14 -16.20 37.35
N VAL A 5 -15.31 -15.02 36.78
CA VAL A 5 -15.25 -14.81 35.33
C VAL A 5 -13.81 -14.41 34.98
N LEU A 6 -13.09 -15.30 34.33
CA LEU A 6 -11.77 -15.05 33.75
C LEU A 6 -11.95 -14.25 32.45
N LEU A 7 -11.64 -12.97 32.50
CA LEU A 7 -11.48 -12.17 31.28
C LEU A 7 -10.14 -12.55 30.62
N SER A 8 -10.24 -13.34 29.56
CA SER A 8 -9.13 -13.60 28.66
C SER A 8 -8.90 -12.37 27.79
N SER A 9 -7.83 -11.66 28.07
CA SER A 9 -7.35 -10.52 27.29
C SER A 9 -6.73 -11.07 26.00
N ILE A 10 -7.47 -11.04 24.91
CA ILE A 10 -6.94 -11.34 23.58
C ILE A 10 -6.25 -10.07 23.09
N LEU A 11 -4.92 -10.06 23.21
CA LEU A 11 -4.05 -9.08 22.60
C LEU A 11 -4.08 -9.29 21.09
N LEU A 12 -4.89 -8.50 20.40
CA LEU A 12 -4.94 -8.49 18.94
C LEU A 12 -3.71 -7.73 18.42
N THR A 13 -2.60 -8.43 18.26
CA THR A 13 -1.49 -7.92 17.46
C THR A 13 -1.96 -7.92 16.02
N SER A 14 -2.37 -6.75 15.54
CA SER A 14 -2.58 -6.50 14.12
C SER A 14 -1.22 -6.57 13.41
N ILE A 15 -0.81 -7.78 13.09
CA ILE A 15 0.27 -7.99 12.14
C ILE A 15 -0.26 -7.45 10.82
N PHE A 16 0.40 -6.46 10.27
CA PHE A 16 0.27 -6.05 8.89
C PHE A 16 0.42 -7.31 8.01
N ALA A 17 -0.69 -7.97 7.77
CA ALA A 17 -0.77 -8.99 6.75
C ALA A 17 -0.87 -8.25 5.41
N PHE A 18 0.29 -7.74 4.97
CA PHE A 18 0.50 -7.53 3.57
C PHE A 18 0.23 -8.90 2.94
N ASP A 19 -0.87 -9.03 2.22
CA ASP A 19 -1.28 -10.31 1.65
C ASP A 19 -0.30 -10.70 0.53
N LEU A 20 0.82 -11.27 0.96
CA LEU A 20 1.84 -11.88 0.09
C LEU A 20 1.24 -12.99 -0.79
N LYS A 21 0.06 -13.51 -0.45
CA LYS A 21 -0.62 -14.50 -1.28
C LYS A 21 -1.11 -13.92 -2.59
N SER A 22 -1.63 -12.69 -2.60
CA SER A 22 -2.08 -12.03 -3.82
C SER A 22 -0.91 -11.75 -4.76
N ILE A 23 0.24 -11.34 -4.21
CA ILE A 23 1.47 -11.11 -4.97
C ILE A 23 2.04 -12.42 -5.50
N ALA A 24 2.04 -13.48 -4.68
CA ALA A 24 2.55 -14.79 -5.09
C ALA A 24 1.73 -15.40 -6.24
N THR A 25 0.43 -15.09 -6.33
CA THR A 25 -0.44 -15.66 -7.37
C THR A 25 -0.26 -14.97 -8.73
N GLU A 26 0.07 -13.67 -8.74
CA GLU A 26 0.32 -12.93 -9.98
C GLU A 26 1.77 -13.10 -10.48
N VAL A 27 2.73 -13.11 -9.56
CA VAL A 27 4.15 -13.33 -9.89
C VAL A 27 4.41 -14.80 -10.26
N GLY A 28 3.68 -15.75 -9.66
CA GLY A 28 3.84 -17.18 -9.92
C GLY A 28 3.46 -17.65 -11.32
N LYS A 29 2.74 -16.84 -12.11
CA LYS A 29 2.38 -17.19 -13.49
C LYS A 29 3.48 -16.97 -14.51
N ASN A 30 4.52 -16.23 -14.18
CA ASN A 30 5.62 -15.90 -15.09
C ASN A 30 7.01 -16.35 -14.61
N ILE A 31 7.08 -17.15 -13.54
CA ILE A 31 8.34 -17.77 -13.14
C ILE A 31 8.37 -19.18 -13.74
N PRO A 32 9.33 -19.50 -14.60
CA PRO A 32 9.52 -20.88 -15.03
C PRO A 32 9.82 -21.73 -13.78
N SER A 33 8.97 -22.73 -13.54
CA SER A 33 9.09 -23.66 -12.42
C SER A 33 10.37 -24.45 -12.55
N THR A 34 11.43 -23.98 -11.89
CA THR A 34 12.61 -24.81 -11.65
C THR A 34 12.57 -25.27 -10.19
N THR A 35 11.66 -26.21 -9.93
CA THR A 35 11.67 -27.01 -8.70
C THR A 35 12.75 -28.07 -8.85
N ASN A 36 13.96 -27.75 -8.42
CA ASN A 36 14.91 -28.75 -7.99
C ASN A 36 15.57 -28.23 -6.71
N GLN A 37 15.08 -28.75 -5.57
CA GLN A 37 15.80 -28.70 -4.31
C GLN A 37 17.10 -29.48 -4.48
N SER A 38 18.18 -28.74 -4.68
CA SER A 38 19.52 -29.21 -4.39
C SER A 38 20.19 -28.10 -3.61
N GLN A 39 20.62 -28.42 -2.38
CA GLN A 39 21.48 -27.61 -1.55
C GLN A 39 22.83 -27.41 -2.27
N ASN A 40 22.84 -26.59 -3.29
CA ASN A 40 24.05 -25.99 -3.80
C ASN A 40 24.09 -24.57 -3.22
N LYS A 41 25.12 -24.27 -2.42
CA LYS A 41 25.59 -22.90 -2.24
C LYS A 41 26.01 -22.39 -3.62
N SER A 42 25.03 -22.05 -4.43
CA SER A 42 25.27 -21.32 -5.66
C SER A 42 25.85 -19.97 -5.24
N ASN A 43 27.10 -19.74 -5.59
CA ASN A 43 27.66 -18.40 -5.67
C ASN A 43 26.76 -17.62 -6.64
N LEU A 44 25.71 -17.00 -6.08
CA LEU A 44 24.90 -16.04 -6.83
C LEU A 44 25.84 -14.87 -7.11
N ASP A 45 26.20 -14.74 -8.38
CA ASP A 45 26.98 -13.63 -8.86
C ASP A 45 26.24 -12.32 -8.55
N ASN A 46 27.00 -11.29 -8.17
CA ASN A 46 26.46 -9.97 -7.85
C ASN A 46 25.58 -9.41 -8.97
N SER A 47 25.86 -9.74 -10.22
CA SER A 47 25.06 -9.33 -11.38
C SER A 47 23.69 -9.98 -11.37
N THR A 48 23.59 -11.26 -11.00
CA THR A 48 22.32 -12.00 -10.88
C THR A 48 21.46 -11.45 -9.75
N ILE A 49 22.10 -11.14 -8.60
CA ILE A 49 21.41 -10.52 -7.45
C ILE A 49 20.88 -9.13 -7.84
N SER A 50 21.71 -8.32 -8.49
CA SER A 50 21.32 -6.98 -8.93
C SER A 50 20.17 -7.01 -9.93
N SER A 51 20.21 -7.93 -10.89
CA SER A 51 19.14 -8.11 -11.87
C SER A 51 17.84 -8.55 -11.23
N GLY A 52 17.90 -9.51 -10.28
CA GLY A 52 16.74 -9.95 -9.53
C GLY A 52 16.12 -8.84 -8.69
N LEU A 53 16.96 -8.01 -8.04
CA LEU A 53 16.49 -6.87 -7.27
C LEU A 53 15.81 -5.80 -8.15
N LYS A 54 16.41 -5.48 -9.29
CA LYS A 54 15.81 -4.55 -10.26
C LYS A 54 14.46 -5.03 -10.75
N GLU A 55 14.33 -6.30 -11.08
CA GLU A 55 13.06 -6.87 -11.54
C GLU A 55 12.00 -6.87 -10.42
N ALA A 56 12.39 -7.19 -9.19
CA ALA A 56 11.50 -7.13 -8.04
C ALA A 56 11.01 -5.69 -7.77
N LEU A 57 11.91 -4.70 -7.83
CA LEU A 57 11.56 -3.30 -7.68
C LEU A 57 10.63 -2.83 -8.80
N LYS A 58 10.92 -3.18 -10.04
CA LYS A 58 10.08 -2.86 -11.20
C LYS A 58 8.67 -3.43 -11.03
N SER A 59 8.56 -4.68 -10.64
CA SER A 59 7.27 -5.34 -10.38
C SER A 59 6.52 -4.65 -9.23
N GLY A 60 7.22 -4.31 -8.14
CA GLY A 60 6.65 -3.60 -7.00
C GLY A 60 6.14 -2.21 -7.36
N VAL A 61 6.92 -1.42 -8.08
CA VAL A 61 6.52 -0.07 -8.54
C VAL A 61 5.34 -0.16 -9.49
N THR A 62 5.37 -1.06 -10.46
CA THR A 62 4.27 -1.26 -11.41
C THR A 62 2.97 -1.66 -10.69
N PHE A 63 3.06 -2.58 -9.73
CA PHE A 63 1.90 -2.96 -8.92
C PHE A 63 1.35 -1.78 -8.12
N ALA A 64 2.20 -1.10 -7.36
CA ALA A 64 1.80 0.02 -6.51
C ALA A 64 1.15 1.15 -7.32
N THR A 65 1.80 1.59 -8.40
CA THR A 65 1.29 2.68 -9.25
C THR A 65 0.01 2.30 -9.97
N THR A 66 -0.16 1.03 -10.37
CA THR A 66 -1.40 0.53 -10.95
C THR A 66 -2.54 0.52 -9.94
N GLN A 67 -2.31 0.10 -8.70
CA GLN A 67 -3.34 0.08 -7.68
C GLN A 67 -3.74 1.49 -7.23
N LEU A 68 -2.75 2.34 -6.96
CA LEU A 68 -2.97 3.71 -6.53
C LEU A 68 -3.53 4.61 -7.64
N GLY A 69 -3.21 4.31 -8.89
CA GLY A 69 -3.70 5.01 -10.08
C GLY A 69 -5.16 4.72 -10.46
N LYS A 70 -5.79 3.74 -9.82
CA LYS A 70 -7.23 3.48 -10.01
C LYS A 70 -8.05 4.67 -9.50
N LYS A 71 -9.27 4.80 -10.02
CA LYS A 71 -10.22 5.79 -9.50
C LYS A 71 -10.35 5.63 -7.98
N ASP A 72 -10.13 6.73 -7.27
CA ASP A 72 -10.17 6.78 -5.80
C ASP A 72 -9.14 5.85 -5.10
N GLY A 73 -8.06 5.45 -5.77
CA GLY A 73 -7.04 4.56 -5.24
C GLY A 73 -6.36 5.07 -3.98
N TYR A 74 -6.16 6.39 -3.87
CA TYR A 74 -5.71 7.03 -2.63
C TYR A 74 -6.85 7.25 -1.65
N LEU A 75 -8.00 7.74 -2.11
CA LEU A 75 -9.13 8.13 -1.24
C LEU A 75 -9.67 6.95 -0.41
N ASN A 76 -9.77 5.78 -1.04
CA ASN A 76 -10.35 4.59 -0.43
C ASN A 76 -9.33 3.71 0.30
N ASN A 77 -8.06 4.04 0.22
CA ASN A 77 -6.99 3.31 0.90
C ASN A 77 -6.56 4.07 2.16
N LYS A 78 -6.86 3.51 3.33
CA LYS A 78 -6.59 4.15 4.63
C LYS A 78 -5.10 4.41 4.89
N ASP A 79 -4.21 3.62 4.29
CA ASP A 79 -2.77 3.70 4.55
C ASP A 79 -2.09 4.82 3.76
N VAL A 80 -2.69 5.22 2.63
CA VAL A 80 -2.11 6.23 1.74
C VAL A 80 -3.03 7.43 1.50
N ARG A 81 -4.24 7.41 2.06
CA ARG A 81 -5.18 8.54 1.94
C ARG A 81 -4.55 9.82 2.48
N ILE A 82 -4.60 10.86 1.67
CA ILE A 82 -4.08 12.19 2.01
C ILE A 82 -5.16 12.94 2.80
N PRO A 83 -4.96 13.19 4.10
CA PRO A 83 -5.83 14.04 4.91
C PRO A 83 -5.56 15.51 4.61
N LEU A 84 -6.38 16.41 5.18
CA LEU A 84 -6.00 17.81 5.21
C LEU A 84 -4.76 18.01 6.10
N PRO A 85 -3.84 18.90 5.71
CA PRO A 85 -2.67 19.23 6.53
C PRO A 85 -3.07 19.75 7.92
N ASP A 86 -2.25 19.45 8.93
CA ASP A 86 -2.54 19.78 10.34
C ASP A 86 -2.78 21.29 10.57
N ASN A 87 -2.10 22.15 9.83
CA ASN A 87 -2.32 23.60 9.90
C ASN A 87 -3.70 24.03 9.40
N LEU A 88 -4.40 23.19 8.65
CA LEU A 88 -5.76 23.43 8.18
C LEU A 88 -6.83 22.72 9.02
N ALA A 89 -6.44 21.87 9.99
CA ALA A 89 -7.38 21.11 10.81
C ALA A 89 -8.36 22.02 11.59
N ASN A 90 -7.87 23.15 12.11
CA ASN A 90 -8.71 24.13 12.79
C ASN A 90 -9.68 24.81 11.81
N ALA A 91 -9.23 25.14 10.62
CA ALA A 91 -10.07 25.73 9.58
C ALA A 91 -11.14 24.71 9.10
N GLU A 92 -10.77 23.45 8.93
CA GLU A 92 -11.72 22.37 8.61
C GLU A 92 -12.81 22.27 9.67
N THR A 93 -12.44 22.26 10.94
CA THR A 93 -13.39 22.19 12.06
C THR A 93 -14.39 23.37 12.03
N LEU A 94 -13.89 24.58 11.77
CA LEU A 94 -14.74 25.78 11.68
C LEU A 94 -15.68 25.73 10.46
N ILE A 95 -15.17 25.30 9.31
CA ILE A 95 -15.96 25.15 8.09
C ILE A 95 -17.08 24.13 8.31
N ARG A 96 -16.76 22.96 8.90
CA ARG A 96 -17.76 21.93 9.20
C ARG A 96 -18.83 22.43 10.18
N LYS A 97 -18.42 23.12 11.25
CA LYS A 97 -19.37 23.73 12.21
C LYS A 97 -20.27 24.78 11.56
N ALA A 98 -19.81 25.44 10.51
CA ALA A 98 -20.59 26.41 9.73
C ALA A 98 -21.47 25.75 8.64
N GLY A 99 -21.53 24.40 8.59
CA GLY A 99 -22.31 23.66 7.57
C GLY A 99 -21.58 23.44 6.26
N GLY A 100 -20.26 23.66 6.22
CA GLY A 100 -19.42 23.50 5.04
C GLY A 100 -18.81 22.11 4.87
N ASP A 101 -19.42 21.04 5.41
CA ASP A 101 -18.93 19.67 5.32
C ASP A 101 -18.59 19.27 3.89
N LYS A 102 -19.50 19.58 2.96
CA LYS A 102 -19.28 19.27 1.55
C LYS A 102 -18.02 19.92 0.98
N MET A 103 -17.71 21.16 1.37
CA MET A 103 -16.52 21.87 0.90
C MET A 103 -15.23 21.18 1.37
N ALA A 104 -15.18 20.79 2.64
CA ALA A 104 -14.04 20.07 3.20
C ALA A 104 -13.86 18.70 2.54
N ASP A 105 -14.94 17.96 2.36
CA ASP A 105 -14.92 16.64 1.72
C ASP A 105 -14.54 16.72 0.24
N ASP A 106 -15.03 17.69 -0.50
CA ASP A 106 -14.69 17.92 -1.91
C ASP A 106 -13.19 18.27 -2.06
N LEU A 107 -12.63 19.02 -1.13
CA LEU A 107 -11.18 19.33 -1.12
C LEU A 107 -10.36 18.07 -0.91
N ILE A 108 -10.65 17.28 0.13
CA ILE A 108 -9.97 16.01 0.41
C ILE A 108 -10.07 15.08 -0.80
N LYS A 109 -11.26 14.96 -1.38
CA LYS A 109 -11.49 14.14 -2.56
C LYS A 109 -10.66 14.61 -3.76
N SER A 110 -10.61 15.91 -3.99
CA SER A 110 -9.83 16.49 -5.11
C SER A 110 -8.33 16.23 -4.96
N MET A 111 -7.79 16.39 -3.75
CA MET A 111 -6.39 16.09 -3.45
C MET A 111 -6.05 14.62 -3.72
N ASN A 112 -6.87 13.71 -3.20
CA ASN A 112 -6.66 12.27 -3.39
C ASN A 112 -6.87 11.83 -4.85
N SER A 113 -7.81 12.47 -5.56
CA SER A 113 -8.01 12.22 -7.00
C SER A 113 -6.80 12.67 -7.82
N ALA A 114 -6.22 13.83 -7.49
CA ALA A 114 -5.00 14.31 -8.15
C ALA A 114 -3.83 13.36 -7.89
N ALA A 115 -3.67 12.86 -6.67
CA ALA A 115 -2.65 11.87 -6.33
C ALA A 115 -2.84 10.55 -7.12
N SER A 116 -4.07 10.06 -7.24
CA SER A 116 -4.39 8.87 -8.04
C SER A 116 -4.05 9.06 -9.52
N GLN A 117 -4.29 10.26 -10.08
CA GLN A 117 -3.94 10.56 -11.46
C GLN A 117 -2.42 10.72 -11.68
N ALA A 118 -1.70 11.15 -10.66
CA ALA A 118 -0.24 11.30 -10.71
C ALA A 118 0.50 9.96 -10.56
N ALA A 119 -0.03 9.02 -9.79
CA ALA A 119 0.64 7.78 -9.45
C ALA A 119 1.18 6.98 -10.66
N PRO A 120 0.44 6.77 -11.76
CA PRO A 120 0.96 6.05 -12.91
C PRO A 120 2.16 6.75 -13.58
N LYS A 121 2.20 8.10 -13.52
CA LYS A 121 3.26 8.89 -14.15
C LYS A 121 4.59 8.82 -13.38
N THR A 122 4.56 8.40 -12.11
CA THR A 122 5.77 8.28 -11.30
C THR A 122 6.52 6.98 -11.58
N ALA A 123 5.88 5.98 -12.17
CA ALA A 123 6.51 4.68 -12.46
C ALA A 123 7.77 4.83 -13.33
N ASP A 124 7.69 5.64 -14.38
CA ASP A 124 8.81 5.87 -15.31
C ASP A 124 10.00 6.52 -14.58
N ILE A 125 9.72 7.46 -13.67
CA ILE A 125 10.76 8.17 -12.88
C ILE A 125 11.49 7.21 -11.92
N PHE A 126 10.80 6.21 -11.40
CA PHE A 126 11.40 5.22 -10.49
C PHE A 126 12.18 4.12 -11.21
N MET A 127 11.98 3.96 -12.51
CA MET A 127 12.58 2.87 -13.29
C MET A 127 13.78 3.30 -14.13
N ASP A 128 14.05 4.60 -14.24
CA ASP A 128 15.26 5.15 -14.87
C ASP A 128 16.47 5.04 -13.92
#